data_fba05ca1b02ee4701dccc26ec0277d67
#
_entry.id   fba05ca1b02ee4701dccc26ec0277d67
#
_cell.length_a   1.000
_cell.length_b   1.000
_cell.length_c   1.000
_cell.angle_alpha   90.00
_cell.angle_beta   90.00
_cell.angle_gamma   90.00
#
_symmetry.space_group_name_H-M   'P 1'
#
loop_
_entity.id
_entity.type
_entity.pdbx_description
1 polymer ?
#
loop_
_entity_poly.entity_id
_entity_poly.type
_entity_poly.pdbx_seq_one_letter_code
_entity_poly.pdbx_strand_id
1 'polypeptide(L)'
;MIEFKTIKWKNFLSKGNNCTEINLNKHNRTLIGGENGAGNATILDALCFGLFNRPFRKINKSQLVNSVNLADCKVEIEFNIGKVAWKINRGMKPLIFEIYKNGLQLNQSASATDQQKWFEQNVLKLNYKSFTQIVVLGSSTFVPFMQLSAPGRREVIEDVLDIRIFSTMNTILKDRVKENKEAVSEIDHAISILKDKVDVQKRFIEDLKKQSQDNVVLWEEEINKMELEIESNQLELDRYMEDIDTLTKNMNEFPNPQEEINKLNEFNIKFRSKIKDMESTIKFLTSNDVCPTCNQEITEDFKNENIKVSNKKISKLEFALTDIETKEKTLSDNLSKRNSFQKKISHNQNKINNCLSTIKWKQNKVKETEDQIKSLKSNTDSVDREREKMRTLIEQGKSQEIQRRQVGKRSTELKIISDILKDSGVKSTIIRKYLPVMNNLINKHLQELEFYVNFNLDDTFNETIKSRYRDEFSYASFSEGEKMRIDLALLFTWREVAKLKNSVNTNILILDEIFDSSLDVNGTTDFINILRTVNDGNNVFIISHKEDMLHDKFDNVIQFKKVKNFSKPFQTVK
;
A
#
# COMPACT_ATOMS: atom_id res chain seq x y z
N MET A 1 -16.52 -5.63 -10.46
CA MET A 1 -17.59 -4.86 -9.78
C MET A 1 -18.38 -5.81 -8.89
N ILE A 2 -18.67 -5.40 -7.66
CA ILE A 2 -19.60 -6.09 -6.76
C ILE A 2 -20.99 -5.52 -7.01
N GLU A 3 -21.90 -6.35 -7.50
CA GLU A 3 -23.28 -5.95 -7.74
C GLU A 3 -24.17 -6.47 -6.62
N PHE A 4 -24.49 -5.62 -5.66
CA PHE A 4 -25.44 -5.94 -4.59
C PHE A 4 -26.84 -6.03 -5.18
N LYS A 5 -27.56 -7.12 -4.84
CA LYS A 5 -28.92 -7.40 -5.33
C LYS A 5 -29.96 -7.15 -4.28
N THR A 6 -29.85 -7.85 -3.16
CA THR A 6 -30.83 -7.79 -2.09
C THR A 6 -30.16 -7.79 -0.72
N ILE A 7 -30.78 -7.10 0.21
CA ILE A 7 -30.45 -7.20 1.63
C ILE A 7 -31.72 -7.51 2.41
N LYS A 8 -31.62 -8.46 3.35
CA LYS A 8 -32.74 -8.86 4.23
C LYS A 8 -32.26 -8.86 5.66
N TRP A 9 -33.13 -8.45 6.58
CA TRP A 9 -32.84 -8.54 8.01
C TRP A 9 -34.08 -8.76 8.84
N LYS A 10 -33.95 -9.46 9.98
CA LYS A 10 -34.96 -9.67 10.98
C LYS A 10 -34.39 -9.64 12.39
N ASN A 11 -35.19 -9.27 13.38
CA ASN A 11 -34.77 -9.13 14.77
C ASN A 11 -33.48 -8.31 14.94
N PHE A 12 -33.33 -7.30 14.09
CA PHE A 12 -32.15 -6.46 14.00
C PHE A 12 -32.51 -5.01 14.36
N LEU A 13 -31.91 -4.46 15.41
CA LEU A 13 -32.21 -3.14 15.98
C LEU A 13 -33.70 -2.97 16.24
N SER A 14 -34.36 -1.96 15.68
CA SER A 14 -35.77 -1.70 15.82
C SER A 14 -36.70 -2.64 15.03
N LYS A 15 -36.13 -3.55 14.22
CA LYS A 15 -36.91 -4.50 13.42
C LYS A 15 -37.24 -5.76 14.20
N GLY A 16 -38.48 -6.17 14.17
CA GLY A 16 -38.96 -7.41 14.80
C GLY A 16 -38.78 -8.64 13.91
N ASN A 17 -39.58 -9.68 14.20
CA ASN A 17 -39.45 -11.00 13.58
C ASN A 17 -39.83 -11.03 12.07
N ASN A 18 -40.65 -10.09 11.61
CA ASN A 18 -40.97 -9.99 10.18
C ASN A 18 -39.76 -9.50 9.42
N CYS A 19 -39.34 -10.25 8.38
CA CYS A 19 -38.18 -9.90 7.57
C CYS A 19 -38.43 -8.58 6.81
N THR A 20 -37.45 -7.69 6.81
CA THR A 20 -37.39 -6.56 5.87
C THR A 20 -36.50 -6.99 4.72
N GLU A 21 -36.95 -6.77 3.49
CA GLU A 21 -36.19 -7.00 2.26
C GLU A 21 -36.13 -5.70 1.47
N ILE A 22 -34.92 -5.34 1.02
CA ILE A 22 -34.69 -4.19 0.14
C ILE A 22 -33.89 -4.67 -1.07
N ASN A 23 -34.43 -4.35 -2.26
CA ASN A 23 -33.71 -4.54 -3.52
C ASN A 23 -32.73 -3.39 -3.73
N LEU A 24 -31.46 -3.74 -3.96
CA LEU A 24 -30.37 -2.78 -4.07
C LEU A 24 -30.00 -2.43 -5.53
N ASN A 25 -30.57 -3.13 -6.52
CA ASN A 25 -30.26 -2.93 -7.93
C ASN A 25 -31.49 -2.69 -8.83
N LYS A 26 -32.67 -2.48 -8.23
CA LYS A 26 -33.91 -2.34 -9.00
C LYS A 26 -34.17 -0.90 -9.49
N HIS A 27 -33.79 0.09 -8.68
CA HIS A 27 -34.05 1.50 -8.98
C HIS A 27 -32.75 2.31 -8.87
N ASN A 28 -32.56 3.23 -9.81
CA ASN A 28 -31.34 4.05 -9.83
C ASN A 28 -31.24 4.99 -8.62
N ARG A 29 -32.39 5.47 -8.12
CA ARG A 29 -32.43 6.41 -7.00
C ARG A 29 -33.57 6.02 -6.07
N THR A 30 -33.22 5.71 -4.85
CA THR A 30 -34.15 5.34 -3.77
C THR A 30 -34.02 6.30 -2.61
N LEU A 31 -35.12 6.92 -2.22
CA LEU A 31 -35.22 7.66 -0.97
C LEU A 31 -35.65 6.73 0.15
N ILE A 32 -34.92 6.74 1.26
CA ILE A 32 -35.30 6.07 2.50
C ILE A 32 -35.68 7.15 3.50
N GLY A 33 -36.96 7.29 3.75
CA GLY A 33 -37.54 8.28 4.66
C GLY A 33 -38.18 7.68 5.91
N GLY A 34 -38.54 8.53 6.81
CA GLY A 34 -39.30 8.20 8.01
C GLY A 34 -38.92 9.05 9.22
N GLU A 35 -39.76 9.01 10.24
CA GLU A 35 -39.54 9.76 11.48
C GLU A 35 -38.23 9.34 12.19
N ASN A 36 -37.74 10.23 13.05
CA ASN A 36 -36.58 9.94 13.88
C ASN A 36 -36.78 8.66 14.71
N GLY A 37 -35.82 7.75 14.61
CA GLY A 37 -35.88 6.45 15.28
C GLY A 37 -36.82 5.42 14.63
N ALA A 38 -37.38 5.68 13.44
CA ALA A 38 -38.17 4.71 12.68
C ALA A 38 -37.31 3.60 12.06
N GLY A 39 -35.99 3.74 12.04
CA GLY A 39 -35.08 2.72 11.56
C GLY A 39 -34.54 2.95 10.13
N ASN A 40 -34.53 4.18 9.65
CA ASN A 40 -34.11 4.57 8.32
C ASN A 40 -32.66 4.14 8.04
N ALA A 41 -31.72 4.45 8.94
CA ALA A 41 -30.31 4.11 8.81
C ALA A 41 -29.98 2.63 9.14
N THR A 42 -30.98 1.80 9.48
CA THR A 42 -30.75 0.37 9.82
C THR A 42 -30.11 -0.40 8.66
N ILE A 43 -30.34 0.01 7.43
CA ILE A 43 -29.74 -0.61 6.24
C ILE A 43 -28.21 -0.55 6.27
N LEU A 44 -27.63 0.56 6.75
CA LEU A 44 -26.18 0.73 6.87
C LEU A 44 -25.58 -0.24 7.89
N ASP A 45 -26.23 -0.33 9.07
CA ASP A 45 -25.81 -1.28 10.10
C ASP A 45 -25.94 -2.73 9.61
N ALA A 46 -27.02 -3.04 8.89
CA ALA A 46 -27.26 -4.37 8.34
C ALA A 46 -26.21 -4.74 7.29
N LEU A 47 -25.87 -3.83 6.36
CA LEU A 47 -24.81 -4.03 5.38
C LEU A 47 -23.46 -4.24 6.08
N CYS A 48 -23.09 -3.34 6.98
CA CYS A 48 -21.81 -3.43 7.67
C CYS A 48 -21.72 -4.66 8.58
N PHE A 49 -22.79 -5.01 9.28
CA PHE A 49 -22.82 -6.23 10.07
C PHE A 49 -22.75 -7.48 9.20
N GLY A 50 -23.53 -7.55 8.12
CA GLY A 50 -23.54 -8.69 7.21
C GLY A 50 -22.17 -8.92 6.57
N LEU A 51 -21.52 -7.88 6.06
CA LEU A 51 -20.25 -7.97 5.35
C LEU A 51 -19.03 -8.05 6.29
N PHE A 52 -19.00 -7.22 7.36
CA PHE A 52 -17.78 -7.01 8.18
C PHE A 52 -17.93 -7.38 9.64
N ASN A 53 -19.08 -7.95 10.05
CA ASN A 53 -19.33 -8.36 11.42
C ASN A 53 -19.28 -7.23 12.47
N ARG A 54 -19.56 -6.01 12.06
CA ARG A 54 -19.58 -4.82 12.93
C ARG A 54 -20.69 -3.84 12.52
N PRO A 55 -21.28 -3.09 13.45
CA PRO A 55 -22.21 -2.03 13.09
C PRO A 55 -21.53 -0.88 12.36
N PHE A 56 -22.29 -0.09 11.62
CA PHE A 56 -21.85 1.19 11.08
C PHE A 56 -21.80 2.26 12.19
N ARG A 57 -22.86 2.33 13.00
CA ARG A 57 -22.93 3.23 14.15
C ARG A 57 -21.97 2.82 15.27
N LYS A 58 -21.57 3.80 16.10
CA LYS A 58 -20.70 3.58 17.28
C LYS A 58 -21.47 2.94 18.44
N ILE A 59 -22.03 1.75 18.21
CA ILE A 59 -22.75 0.96 19.20
C ILE A 59 -22.08 -0.40 19.41
N ASN A 60 -22.32 -1.02 20.57
CA ASN A 60 -21.84 -2.37 20.80
C ASN A 60 -22.55 -3.37 19.89
N LYS A 61 -21.84 -4.37 19.41
CA LYS A 61 -22.40 -5.41 18.53
C LYS A 61 -23.60 -6.13 19.15
N SER A 62 -23.60 -6.35 20.46
CA SER A 62 -24.73 -6.95 21.19
C SER A 62 -26.04 -6.15 21.08
N GLN A 63 -25.95 -4.84 20.87
CA GLN A 63 -27.13 -3.95 20.72
C GLN A 63 -27.78 -4.06 19.34
N LEU A 64 -27.17 -4.79 18.39
CA LEU A 64 -27.77 -5.07 17.08
C LEU A 64 -28.95 -6.03 17.19
N VAL A 65 -29.01 -6.89 18.23
CA VAL A 65 -30.13 -7.77 18.46
C VAL A 65 -31.31 -6.96 18.96
N ASN A 66 -32.48 -7.20 18.36
CA ASN A 66 -33.71 -6.50 18.77
C ASN A 66 -33.96 -6.67 20.27
N SER A 67 -34.19 -5.56 20.97
CA SER A 67 -34.33 -5.52 22.44
C SER A 67 -35.62 -6.14 22.99
N VAL A 68 -36.60 -6.35 22.12
CA VAL A 68 -37.88 -7.00 22.51
C VAL A 68 -37.78 -8.51 22.35
N ASN A 69 -37.30 -8.97 21.19
CA ASN A 69 -37.27 -10.39 20.87
C ASN A 69 -36.00 -11.11 21.39
N LEU A 70 -34.92 -10.39 21.64
CA LEU A 70 -33.64 -10.83 22.24
C LEU A 70 -32.95 -12.03 21.58
N ALA A 71 -33.46 -12.52 20.47
CA ALA A 71 -32.99 -13.71 19.76
C ALA A 71 -33.20 -13.61 18.26
N ASP A 72 -32.61 -14.59 17.52
CA ASP A 72 -32.81 -14.84 16.09
C ASP A 72 -32.55 -13.62 15.19
N CYS A 73 -31.56 -12.83 15.59
CA CYS A 73 -31.07 -11.71 14.77
C CYS A 73 -30.34 -12.25 13.53
N LYS A 74 -30.85 -11.92 12.36
CA LYS A 74 -30.27 -12.41 11.09
C LYS A 74 -30.22 -11.31 10.05
N VAL A 75 -29.12 -11.26 9.33
CA VAL A 75 -28.93 -10.45 8.12
C VAL A 75 -28.50 -11.37 6.98
N GLU A 76 -29.11 -11.19 5.82
CA GLU A 76 -28.82 -11.90 4.59
C GLU A 76 -28.51 -10.88 3.49
N ILE A 77 -27.43 -11.08 2.75
CA ILE A 77 -27.02 -10.21 1.64
C ILE A 77 -26.73 -11.08 0.43
N GLU A 78 -27.34 -10.73 -0.70
CA GLU A 78 -27.09 -11.35 -2.00
C GLU A 78 -26.42 -10.36 -2.94
N PHE A 79 -25.37 -10.80 -3.60
CA PHE A 79 -24.61 -9.99 -4.55
C PHE A 79 -23.92 -10.86 -5.59
N ASN A 80 -23.57 -10.25 -6.73
CA ASN A 80 -22.75 -10.89 -7.76
C ASN A 80 -21.34 -10.28 -7.80
N ILE A 81 -20.36 -11.08 -8.15
CA ILE A 81 -19.03 -10.63 -8.59
C ILE A 81 -18.77 -11.23 -9.96
N GLY A 82 -18.87 -10.42 -11.00
CA GLY A 82 -18.90 -10.91 -12.37
C GLY A 82 -20.08 -11.85 -12.61
N LYS A 83 -19.82 -13.09 -13.01
CA LYS A 83 -20.86 -14.11 -13.24
C LYS A 83 -21.15 -15.00 -12.01
N VAL A 84 -20.46 -14.76 -10.90
CA VAL A 84 -20.57 -15.59 -9.70
C VAL A 84 -21.55 -14.96 -8.72
N ALA A 85 -22.58 -15.73 -8.34
CA ALA A 85 -23.55 -15.32 -7.33
C ALA A 85 -23.04 -15.68 -5.93
N TRP A 86 -23.11 -14.71 -5.03
CA TRP A 86 -22.75 -14.84 -3.63
C TRP A 86 -23.93 -14.52 -2.74
N LYS A 87 -24.00 -15.25 -1.63
CA LYS A 87 -24.97 -15.00 -0.58
C LYS A 87 -24.31 -15.16 0.78
N ILE A 88 -24.59 -14.27 1.69
CA ILE A 88 -24.08 -14.28 3.05
C ILE A 88 -25.25 -14.28 4.01
N ASN A 89 -25.17 -15.19 4.96
CA ASN A 89 -26.05 -15.22 6.12
C ASN A 89 -25.23 -14.94 7.36
N ARG A 90 -25.59 -13.89 8.08
CA ARG A 90 -24.97 -13.56 9.36
C ARG A 90 -26.04 -13.39 10.44
N GLY A 91 -25.79 -14.00 11.59
CA GLY A 91 -26.74 -13.95 12.69
C GLY A 91 -26.08 -13.82 14.06
N MET A 92 -26.92 -13.42 15.02
CA MET A 92 -26.60 -13.40 16.44
C MET A 92 -27.74 -14.02 17.20
N LYS A 93 -27.40 -14.86 18.21
CA LYS A 93 -28.38 -15.59 19.05
C LYS A 93 -29.38 -16.43 18.23
N PRO A 94 -28.94 -17.46 17.48
CA PRO A 94 -27.58 -18.06 17.46
C PRO A 94 -26.55 -17.31 16.61
N LEU A 95 -25.26 -17.59 16.87
CA LEU A 95 -24.16 -17.07 16.05
C LEU A 95 -24.14 -17.84 14.72
N ILE A 96 -24.32 -17.11 13.60
CA ILE A 96 -24.33 -17.66 12.25
C ILE A 96 -23.37 -16.84 11.40
N PHE A 97 -22.54 -17.52 10.63
CA PHE A 97 -21.76 -16.93 9.54
C PHE A 97 -21.59 -17.94 8.42
N GLU A 98 -22.44 -17.87 7.42
CA GLU A 98 -22.48 -18.78 6.27
C GLU A 98 -22.22 -17.99 5.00
N ILE A 99 -21.39 -18.54 4.13
CA ILE A 99 -21.07 -17.98 2.81
C ILE A 99 -21.46 -19.00 1.77
N TYR A 100 -22.24 -18.56 0.77
CA TYR A 100 -22.66 -19.36 -0.35
C TYR A 100 -22.08 -18.81 -1.64
N LYS A 101 -21.61 -19.69 -2.51
CA LYS A 101 -21.12 -19.41 -3.86
C LYS A 101 -21.94 -20.21 -4.86
N ASN A 102 -22.64 -19.54 -5.77
CA ASN A 102 -23.56 -20.16 -6.73
C ASN A 102 -24.57 -21.14 -6.08
N GLY A 103 -25.10 -20.76 -4.92
CA GLY A 103 -26.04 -21.57 -4.15
C GLY A 103 -25.43 -22.67 -3.27
N LEU A 104 -24.15 -22.98 -3.42
CA LEU A 104 -23.45 -23.97 -2.61
C LEU A 104 -22.79 -23.29 -1.42
N GLN A 105 -23.02 -23.82 -0.20
CA GLN A 105 -22.37 -23.36 1.00
C GLN A 105 -20.89 -23.72 0.98
N LEU A 106 -20.03 -22.75 1.26
CA LEU A 106 -18.60 -22.98 1.40
C LEU A 106 -18.29 -23.62 2.76
N ASN A 107 -17.30 -24.49 2.78
CA ASN A 107 -16.80 -25.08 4.02
C ASN A 107 -16.28 -23.96 4.93
N GLN A 108 -16.71 -24.00 6.19
CA GLN A 108 -16.30 -23.02 7.19
C GLN A 108 -14.87 -23.34 7.65
N SER A 109 -14.05 -22.32 7.80
CA SER A 109 -12.77 -22.47 8.50
C SER A 109 -13.01 -22.68 10.01
N ALA A 110 -12.05 -23.28 10.70
CA ALA A 110 -12.13 -23.57 12.13
C ALA A 110 -12.33 -22.30 13.01
N SER A 111 -11.98 -21.13 12.48
CA SER A 111 -12.11 -19.84 13.15
C SER A 111 -13.00 -18.88 12.35
N ALA A 112 -14.06 -18.36 12.99
CA ALA A 112 -14.91 -17.32 12.39
C ALA A 112 -14.12 -16.04 12.03
N THR A 113 -13.03 -15.75 12.76
CA THR A 113 -12.15 -14.61 12.49
C THR A 113 -11.35 -14.83 11.22
N ASP A 114 -10.84 -16.03 11.00
CA ASP A 114 -10.06 -16.35 9.81
C ASP A 114 -10.96 -16.44 8.57
N GLN A 115 -12.16 -16.96 8.74
CA GLN A 115 -13.18 -16.95 7.69
C GLN A 115 -13.57 -15.52 7.29
N GLN A 116 -13.70 -14.61 8.28
CA GLN A 116 -13.97 -13.19 8.02
C GLN A 116 -12.81 -12.55 7.22
N LYS A 117 -11.57 -12.75 7.64
CA LYS A 117 -10.39 -12.25 6.93
C LYS A 117 -10.31 -12.81 5.52
N TRP A 118 -10.53 -14.12 5.36
CA TRP A 118 -10.55 -14.76 4.06
C TRP A 118 -11.63 -14.14 3.15
N PHE A 119 -12.83 -13.91 3.68
CA PHE A 119 -13.94 -13.30 2.96
C PHE A 119 -13.62 -11.87 2.50
N GLU A 120 -13.09 -11.04 3.40
CA GLU A 120 -12.68 -9.67 3.07
C GLU A 120 -11.57 -9.64 2.01
N GLN A 121 -10.59 -10.54 2.10
CA GLN A 121 -9.42 -10.55 1.23
C GLN A 121 -9.69 -11.19 -0.14
N ASN A 122 -10.44 -12.28 -0.19
CA ASN A 122 -10.57 -13.10 -1.39
C ASN A 122 -11.88 -12.89 -2.14
N VAL A 123 -12.93 -12.44 -1.45
CA VAL A 123 -14.25 -12.22 -2.07
C VAL A 123 -14.53 -10.74 -2.24
N LEU A 124 -14.59 -10.00 -1.15
CA LEU A 124 -14.90 -8.57 -1.22
C LEU A 124 -13.73 -7.74 -1.76
N LYS A 125 -12.51 -8.15 -1.46
CA LYS A 125 -11.27 -7.37 -1.70
C LYS A 125 -11.31 -5.97 -1.09
N LEU A 126 -12.16 -5.80 -0.08
CA LEU A 126 -12.40 -4.57 0.67
C LEU A 126 -12.40 -4.88 2.16
N ASN A 127 -11.82 -3.99 2.93
CA ASN A 127 -12.05 -3.95 4.36
C ASN A 127 -13.19 -2.97 4.72
N TYR A 128 -13.57 -2.95 5.98
CA TYR A 128 -14.63 -2.08 6.48
C TYR A 128 -14.37 -0.59 6.21
N LYS A 129 -13.13 -0.11 6.42
CA LYS A 129 -12.79 1.30 6.22
C LYS A 129 -12.93 1.71 4.77
N SER A 130 -12.35 0.92 3.86
CA SER A 130 -12.41 1.19 2.43
C SER A 130 -13.84 1.10 1.89
N PHE A 131 -14.62 0.11 2.37
CA PHE A 131 -16.04 0.00 2.03
C PHE A 131 -16.80 1.27 2.41
N THR A 132 -16.64 1.73 3.65
CA THR A 132 -17.35 2.94 4.12
C THR A 132 -16.91 4.20 3.36
N GLN A 133 -15.64 4.29 2.91
CA GLN A 133 -15.16 5.43 2.14
C GLN A 133 -15.60 5.43 0.66
N ILE A 134 -16.00 4.28 0.11
CA ILE A 134 -16.39 4.13 -1.30
C ILE A 134 -17.92 4.06 -1.46
N VAL A 135 -18.62 3.55 -0.46
CA VAL A 135 -20.04 3.23 -0.55
C VAL A 135 -20.90 4.16 0.28
N VAL A 136 -20.39 4.70 1.36
CA VAL A 136 -21.18 5.48 2.32
C VAL A 136 -20.63 6.88 2.46
N LEU A 137 -21.53 7.85 2.50
CA LEU A 137 -21.26 9.18 3.02
C LEU A 137 -22.37 9.54 4.01
N GLY A 138 -22.03 9.98 5.21
CA GLY A 138 -22.99 10.26 6.27
C GLY A 138 -22.57 11.39 7.19
N SER A 139 -23.52 11.93 7.96
CA SER A 139 -23.29 13.09 8.81
C SER A 139 -22.85 12.73 10.24
N SER A 140 -23.41 11.67 10.85
CA SER A 140 -23.30 11.48 12.31
C SER A 140 -22.25 10.46 12.75
N THR A 141 -22.00 9.41 11.97
CA THR A 141 -21.11 8.30 12.35
C THR A 141 -20.03 8.02 11.31
N PHE A 142 -20.16 8.58 10.14
CA PHE A 142 -19.16 8.52 9.09
C PHE A 142 -17.89 9.25 9.54
N VAL A 143 -16.73 8.64 9.33
CA VAL A 143 -15.44 9.29 9.53
C VAL A 143 -14.91 9.67 8.17
N PRO A 144 -14.90 10.95 7.79
CA PRO A 144 -14.38 11.41 6.52
C PRO A 144 -12.94 10.94 6.26
N PHE A 145 -12.58 10.76 4.99
CA PHE A 145 -11.24 10.31 4.60
C PHE A 145 -10.15 11.19 5.22
N MET A 146 -10.34 12.50 5.24
CA MET A 146 -9.37 13.44 5.79
C MET A 146 -9.26 13.38 7.33
N GLN A 147 -10.24 12.83 8.02
CA GLN A 147 -10.20 12.61 9.47
C GLN A 147 -9.63 11.23 9.85
N LEU A 148 -9.40 10.34 8.87
CA LEU A 148 -8.70 9.09 9.11
C LEU A 148 -7.23 9.37 9.48
N SER A 149 -6.65 8.49 10.30
CA SER A 149 -5.21 8.49 10.54
C SER A 149 -4.44 8.22 9.22
N ALA A 150 -3.20 8.69 9.11
CA ALA A 150 -2.38 8.47 7.92
C ALA A 150 -2.29 6.98 7.50
N PRO A 151 -2.10 6.00 8.41
CA PRO A 151 -2.22 4.58 8.05
C PRO A 151 -3.61 4.19 7.54
N GLY A 152 -4.66 4.78 8.10
CA GLY A 152 -6.04 4.53 7.66
C GLY A 152 -6.31 5.04 6.25
N ARG A 153 -5.83 6.25 5.92
CA ARG A 153 -5.90 6.82 4.56
C ARG A 153 -5.15 5.96 3.56
N ARG A 154 -3.94 5.52 3.92
CA ARG A 154 -3.13 4.63 3.10
C ARG A 154 -3.84 3.31 2.82
N GLU A 155 -4.44 2.70 3.83
CA GLU A 155 -5.18 1.43 3.70
C GLU A 155 -6.34 1.55 2.67
N VAL A 156 -7.09 2.65 2.72
CA VAL A 156 -8.16 2.92 1.74
C VAL A 156 -7.59 3.03 0.32
N ILE A 157 -6.52 3.78 0.13
CA ILE A 157 -5.90 3.96 -1.19
C ILE A 157 -5.26 2.66 -1.71
N GLU A 158 -4.65 1.86 -0.84
CA GLU A 158 -4.12 0.53 -1.23
C GLU A 158 -5.24 -0.39 -1.74
N ASP A 159 -6.42 -0.35 -1.13
CA ASP A 159 -7.58 -1.11 -1.61
C ASP A 159 -8.13 -0.54 -2.93
N VAL A 160 -8.28 0.78 -3.03
CA VAL A 160 -8.74 1.46 -4.26
C VAL A 160 -7.81 1.16 -5.45
N LEU A 161 -6.50 1.13 -5.23
CA LEU A 161 -5.50 0.85 -6.25
C LEU A 161 -5.27 -0.66 -6.49
N ASP A 162 -5.91 -1.55 -5.73
CA ASP A 162 -5.69 -3.02 -5.73
C ASP A 162 -4.21 -3.39 -5.52
N ILE A 163 -3.51 -2.67 -4.64
CA ILE A 163 -2.10 -2.91 -4.32
C ILE A 163 -1.90 -3.56 -2.95
N ARG A 164 -2.97 -3.97 -2.29
CA ARG A 164 -2.95 -4.68 -1.01
C ARG A 164 -2.17 -6.00 -1.06
N ILE A 165 -2.01 -6.55 -2.26
CA ILE A 165 -1.19 -7.75 -2.50
C ILE A 165 0.24 -7.56 -1.95
N PHE A 166 0.83 -6.38 -2.08
CA PHE A 166 2.16 -6.10 -1.55
C PHE A 166 2.22 -6.13 -0.02
N SER A 167 1.13 -5.72 0.65
CA SER A 167 1.00 -5.82 2.11
C SER A 167 0.91 -7.29 2.55
N THR A 168 0.17 -8.11 1.82
CA THR A 168 0.10 -9.57 2.04
C THR A 168 1.46 -10.23 1.79
N MET A 169 2.13 -9.88 0.69
CA MET A 169 3.49 -10.35 0.39
C MET A 169 4.48 -9.97 1.49
N ASN A 170 4.39 -8.75 2.03
CA ASN A 170 5.24 -8.30 3.13
C ASN A 170 4.99 -9.10 4.42
N THR A 171 3.75 -9.48 4.69
CA THR A 171 3.42 -10.35 5.83
C THR A 171 4.06 -11.72 5.67
N ILE A 172 3.90 -12.37 4.51
CA ILE A 172 4.53 -13.66 4.21
C ILE A 172 6.06 -13.56 4.26
N LEU A 173 6.60 -12.45 3.77
CA LEU A 173 8.04 -12.20 3.79
C LEU A 173 8.58 -12.09 5.22
N LYS A 174 7.85 -11.44 6.13
CA LYS A 174 8.25 -11.35 7.55
C LYS A 174 8.44 -12.73 8.18
N ASP A 175 7.54 -13.66 7.89
CA ASP A 175 7.65 -15.04 8.38
C ASP A 175 8.89 -15.72 7.78
N ARG A 176 9.12 -15.59 6.48
CA ARG A 176 10.31 -16.13 5.82
C ARG A 176 11.62 -15.50 6.31
N VAL A 177 11.62 -14.19 6.59
CA VAL A 177 12.77 -13.51 7.20
C VAL A 177 13.04 -14.05 8.60
N LYS A 178 11.98 -14.28 9.38
CA LYS A 178 12.09 -14.86 10.71
C LYS A 178 12.68 -16.28 10.64
N GLU A 179 12.10 -17.15 9.81
CA GLU A 179 12.58 -18.51 9.58
C GLU A 179 14.07 -18.53 9.14
N ASN A 180 14.42 -17.66 8.18
CA ASN A 180 15.80 -17.58 7.71
C ASN A 180 16.76 -17.07 8.79
N LYS A 181 16.32 -16.13 9.65
CA LYS A 181 17.11 -15.64 10.78
C LYS A 181 17.33 -16.73 11.82
N GLU A 182 16.30 -17.54 12.10
CA GLU A 182 16.40 -18.69 12.98
C GLU A 182 17.38 -19.73 12.40
N ALA A 183 17.26 -20.05 11.11
CA ALA A 183 18.19 -20.96 10.42
C ALA A 183 19.64 -20.46 10.44
N VAL A 184 19.88 -19.16 10.24
CA VAL A 184 21.23 -18.56 10.39
C VAL A 184 21.75 -18.75 11.81
N SER A 185 20.91 -18.49 12.81
CA SER A 185 21.28 -18.61 14.22
C SER A 185 21.62 -20.05 14.61
N GLU A 186 20.85 -21.03 14.11
CA GLU A 186 21.10 -22.45 14.34
C GLU A 186 22.43 -22.90 13.71
N ILE A 187 22.70 -22.47 12.47
CA ILE A 187 23.96 -22.80 11.80
C ILE A 187 25.14 -22.12 12.49
N ASP A 188 25.02 -20.84 12.87
CA ASP A 188 26.06 -20.12 13.60
C ASP A 188 26.37 -20.80 14.95
N HIS A 189 25.34 -21.27 15.65
CA HIS A 189 25.50 -22.06 16.87
C HIS A 189 26.18 -23.41 16.60
N ALA A 190 25.78 -24.13 15.54
CA ALA A 190 26.43 -25.37 15.14
C ALA A 190 27.91 -25.17 14.77
N ILE A 191 28.23 -24.08 14.05
CA ILE A 191 29.61 -23.70 13.72
C ILE A 191 30.40 -23.41 15.01
N SER A 192 29.81 -22.68 15.96
CA SER A 192 30.45 -22.41 17.25
C SER A 192 30.77 -23.69 18.00
N ILE A 193 29.81 -24.60 18.09
CA ILE A 193 30.02 -25.92 18.74
C ILE A 193 31.12 -26.72 18.04
N LEU A 194 31.13 -26.70 16.69
CA LEU A 194 32.17 -27.42 15.93
C LEU A 194 33.54 -26.79 16.13
N LYS A 195 33.64 -25.46 16.18
CA LYS A 195 34.87 -24.75 16.50
C LYS A 195 35.37 -25.08 17.90
N ASP A 196 34.48 -25.09 18.90
CA ASP A 196 34.83 -25.47 20.26
C ASP A 196 35.31 -26.92 20.32
N LYS A 197 34.63 -27.84 19.60
CA LYS A 197 35.07 -29.25 19.50
C LYS A 197 36.42 -29.39 18.80
N VAL A 198 36.66 -28.64 17.74
CA VAL A 198 37.96 -28.59 17.04
C VAL A 198 39.03 -28.06 17.97
N ASP A 199 38.73 -27.02 18.74
CA ASP A 199 39.69 -26.44 19.70
C ASP A 199 39.98 -27.39 20.85
N VAL A 200 38.97 -28.09 21.36
CA VAL A 200 39.17 -29.15 22.38
C VAL A 200 39.99 -30.29 21.80
N GLN A 201 39.67 -30.78 20.61
CA GLN A 201 40.38 -31.85 19.94
C GLN A 201 41.82 -31.46 19.62
N LYS A 202 42.03 -30.20 19.25
CA LYS A 202 43.36 -29.61 19.00
C LYS A 202 44.20 -29.62 20.27
N ARG A 203 43.63 -29.15 21.41
CA ARG A 203 44.31 -29.21 22.73
C ARG A 203 44.66 -30.65 23.11
N PHE A 204 43.73 -31.56 22.93
CA PHE A 204 43.97 -32.98 23.23
C PHE A 204 45.08 -33.56 22.36
N ILE A 205 45.10 -33.23 21.07
CA ILE A 205 46.18 -33.59 20.15
C ILE A 205 47.49 -32.90 20.57
N GLU A 206 47.46 -31.64 21.03
CA GLU A 206 48.62 -30.94 21.54
C GLU A 206 49.20 -31.57 22.82
N ASP A 207 48.32 -32.03 23.72
CA ASP A 207 48.71 -32.74 24.94
C ASP A 207 49.31 -34.14 24.64
N LEU A 208 48.73 -34.86 23.68
CA LEU A 208 49.32 -36.12 23.19
C LEU A 208 50.67 -35.91 22.48
N LYS A 209 50.83 -34.80 21.77
CA LYS A 209 52.04 -34.41 21.03
C LYS A 209 53.19 -34.00 21.97
N LYS A 210 52.86 -33.47 23.14
CA LYS A 210 53.89 -33.24 24.20
C LYS A 210 54.62 -34.50 24.60
N GLN A 211 54.07 -35.65 24.23
CA GLN A 211 54.65 -36.96 24.58
C GLN A 211 55.45 -37.66 23.42
N SER A 212 55.53 -37.07 22.22
CA SER A 212 56.25 -37.74 21.12
C SER A 212 56.96 -36.80 20.14
N GLN A 213 58.15 -37.17 19.69
CA GLN A 213 59.11 -36.36 18.90
C GLN A 213 58.79 -36.15 17.41
N ASP A 214 57.82 -36.86 16.80
CA ASP A 214 57.64 -36.91 15.34
C ASP A 214 56.76 -35.77 14.74
N ASN A 215 56.32 -34.85 15.54
CA ASN A 215 55.27 -33.91 15.16
C ASN A 215 55.76 -32.57 14.56
N VAL A 216 57.04 -32.33 14.60
CA VAL A 216 57.64 -31.03 14.11
C VAL A 216 57.49 -30.88 12.61
N VAL A 217 57.68 -31.99 11.86
CA VAL A 217 57.63 -31.95 10.37
C VAL A 217 56.26 -31.56 9.83
N LEU A 218 55.19 -31.97 10.47
CA LEU A 218 53.84 -31.70 9.99
C LEU A 218 53.37 -30.29 10.28
N TRP A 219 53.88 -29.70 11.35
CA TRP A 219 53.60 -28.30 11.65
C TRP A 219 54.37 -27.37 10.72
N GLU A 220 55.55 -27.73 10.27
CA GLU A 220 56.33 -27.03 9.25
C GLU A 220 55.59 -27.06 7.91
N GLU A 221 54.94 -28.20 7.54
CA GLU A 221 54.11 -28.28 6.32
C GLU A 221 52.83 -27.43 6.44
N GLU A 222 52.20 -27.36 7.64
CA GLU A 222 51.01 -26.52 7.87
C GLU A 222 51.33 -25.01 7.81
N ILE A 223 52.46 -24.61 8.36
CA ILE A 223 53.01 -23.25 8.22
C ILE A 223 53.23 -22.88 6.78
N ASN A 224 53.96 -23.73 6.02
CA ASN A 224 54.20 -23.49 4.60
C ASN A 224 52.91 -23.32 3.78
N LYS A 225 51.85 -24.11 4.10
CA LYS A 225 50.56 -23.99 3.43
C LYS A 225 49.86 -22.69 3.75
N MET A 226 49.89 -22.27 5.04
CA MET A 226 49.31 -20.98 5.44
C MET A 226 50.06 -19.80 4.85
N GLU A 227 51.38 -19.88 4.72
CA GLU A 227 52.21 -18.87 4.05
C GLU A 227 51.85 -18.72 2.59
N LEU A 228 51.69 -19.84 1.82
CA LEU A 228 51.22 -19.81 0.44
C LEU A 228 49.82 -19.18 0.30
N GLU A 229 48.94 -19.47 1.26
CA GLU A 229 47.60 -18.87 1.23
C GLU A 229 47.59 -17.38 1.65
N ILE A 230 48.53 -16.93 2.48
CA ILE A 230 48.78 -15.50 2.76
C ILE A 230 49.26 -14.80 1.50
N GLU A 231 50.23 -15.37 0.80
CA GLU A 231 50.75 -14.85 -0.48
C GLU A 231 49.65 -14.72 -1.53
N SER A 232 48.81 -15.75 -1.67
CA SER A 232 47.65 -15.73 -2.56
C SER A 232 46.65 -14.60 -2.22
N ASN A 233 46.32 -14.42 -0.93
CA ASN A 233 45.41 -13.33 -0.49
C ASN A 233 46.07 -11.93 -0.64
N GLN A 234 47.38 -11.85 -0.52
CA GLN A 234 48.13 -10.61 -0.76
C GLN A 234 48.06 -10.18 -2.25
N LEU A 235 48.24 -11.15 -3.17
CA LEU A 235 48.08 -10.92 -4.60
C LEU A 235 46.66 -10.48 -4.99
N GLU A 236 45.65 -11.08 -4.36
CA GLU A 236 44.25 -10.66 -4.57
C GLU A 236 44.00 -9.24 -4.05
N LEU A 237 44.56 -8.90 -2.92
CA LEU A 237 44.47 -7.57 -2.32
C LEU A 237 45.06 -6.52 -3.25
N ASP A 238 46.25 -6.74 -3.74
CA ASP A 238 46.95 -5.83 -4.68
C ASP A 238 46.10 -5.64 -5.95
N ARG A 239 45.53 -6.72 -6.50
CA ARG A 239 44.62 -6.65 -7.63
C ARG A 239 43.38 -5.82 -7.39
N TYR A 240 42.71 -6.00 -6.21
CA TYR A 240 41.54 -5.18 -5.88
C TYR A 240 41.92 -3.72 -5.66
N MET A 241 43.12 -3.43 -5.16
CA MET A 241 43.60 -2.05 -5.01
C MET A 241 43.83 -1.40 -6.38
N GLU A 242 44.47 -2.10 -7.34
CA GLU A 242 44.61 -1.62 -8.71
C GLU A 242 43.26 -1.42 -9.40
N ASP A 243 42.33 -2.36 -9.21
CA ASP A 243 40.97 -2.25 -9.72
C ASP A 243 40.23 -1.01 -9.16
N ILE A 244 40.39 -0.72 -7.87
CA ILE A 244 39.80 0.49 -7.27
C ILE A 244 40.42 1.76 -7.87
N ASP A 245 41.72 1.76 -8.09
CA ASP A 245 42.43 2.91 -8.66
C ASP A 245 41.95 3.19 -10.10
N THR A 246 41.80 2.11 -10.89
CA THR A 246 41.30 2.21 -12.27
C THR A 246 39.81 2.62 -12.29
N LEU A 247 38.99 2.03 -11.43
CA LEU A 247 37.57 2.37 -11.32
C LEU A 247 37.36 3.81 -10.82
N THR A 248 38.23 4.28 -9.92
CA THR A 248 38.20 5.65 -9.42
C THR A 248 38.57 6.66 -10.51
N LYS A 249 39.59 6.36 -11.32
CA LYS A 249 39.94 7.17 -12.48
C LYS A 249 38.78 7.26 -13.48
N ASN A 250 38.20 6.11 -13.81
CA ASN A 250 37.05 6.04 -14.72
C ASN A 250 35.81 6.77 -14.15
N MET A 251 35.57 6.69 -12.83
CA MET A 251 34.48 7.39 -12.17
C MET A 251 34.65 8.90 -12.21
N ASN A 252 35.89 9.39 -12.11
CA ASN A 252 36.20 10.82 -12.14
C ASN A 252 35.98 11.45 -13.51
N GLU A 253 35.94 10.64 -14.59
CA GLU A 253 35.55 11.10 -15.94
C GLU A 253 34.07 11.50 -16.01
N PHE A 254 33.26 11.04 -15.04
CA PHE A 254 31.84 11.37 -14.94
C PHE A 254 31.60 12.25 -13.68
N PRO A 255 31.65 13.57 -13.80
CA PRO A 255 31.32 14.46 -12.71
C PRO A 255 29.90 14.19 -12.21
N ASN A 256 29.66 14.44 -10.94
CA ASN A 256 28.35 14.19 -10.36
C ASN A 256 27.29 15.17 -10.91
N PRO A 257 26.37 14.71 -11.74
CA PRO A 257 25.42 15.61 -12.40
C PRO A 257 24.18 15.91 -11.56
N GLN A 258 24.13 15.49 -10.29
CA GLN A 258 22.90 15.54 -9.48
C GLN A 258 22.33 16.95 -9.35
N GLU A 259 23.18 17.95 -9.17
CA GLU A 259 22.74 19.35 -9.07
C GLU A 259 22.18 19.86 -10.40
N GLU A 260 22.80 19.44 -11.51
CA GLU A 260 22.33 19.82 -12.84
C GLU A 260 21.00 19.15 -13.19
N ILE A 261 20.85 17.87 -12.83
CA ILE A 261 19.58 17.13 -12.98
C ILE A 261 18.49 17.83 -12.17
N ASN A 262 18.76 18.21 -10.93
CA ASN A 262 17.79 18.90 -10.08
C ASN A 262 17.34 20.25 -10.71
N LYS A 263 18.28 21.02 -11.24
CA LYS A 263 17.98 22.27 -11.94
C LYS A 263 17.14 22.05 -13.21
N LEU A 264 17.48 21.03 -14.00
CA LEU A 264 16.70 20.69 -15.20
C LEU A 264 15.27 20.26 -14.84
N ASN A 265 15.11 19.47 -13.78
CA ASN A 265 13.81 19.09 -13.26
C ASN A 265 12.96 20.32 -12.83
N GLU A 266 13.57 21.29 -12.17
CA GLU A 266 12.88 22.53 -11.84
C GLU A 266 12.41 23.29 -13.10
N PHE A 267 13.25 23.35 -14.13
CA PHE A 267 12.87 23.97 -15.41
C PHE A 267 11.76 23.18 -16.12
N ASN A 268 11.84 21.84 -16.11
CA ASN A 268 10.82 20.97 -16.69
C ASN A 268 9.45 21.24 -16.06
N ILE A 269 9.39 21.25 -14.72
CA ILE A 269 8.16 21.55 -13.99
C ILE A 269 7.61 22.93 -14.35
N LYS A 270 8.47 23.96 -14.37
CA LYS A 270 8.08 25.34 -14.71
C LYS A 270 7.57 25.47 -16.15
N PHE A 271 8.21 24.78 -17.10
CA PHE A 271 7.80 24.87 -18.50
C PHE A 271 6.50 24.13 -18.76
N ARG A 272 6.32 22.94 -18.16
CA ARG A 272 5.06 22.17 -18.25
C ARG A 272 3.90 22.93 -17.63
N SER A 273 4.12 23.60 -16.50
CA SER A 273 3.09 24.47 -15.90
C SER A 273 2.68 25.59 -16.85
N LYS A 274 3.66 26.30 -17.45
CA LYS A 274 3.38 27.38 -18.39
C LYS A 274 2.66 26.91 -19.66
N ILE A 275 3.02 25.76 -20.18
CA ILE A 275 2.32 25.17 -21.34
C ILE A 275 0.85 24.93 -20.98
N LYS A 276 0.60 24.30 -19.84
CA LYS A 276 -0.76 24.00 -19.37
C LYS A 276 -1.62 25.26 -19.18
N ASP A 277 -1.03 26.33 -18.65
CA ASP A 277 -1.72 27.62 -18.49
C ASP A 277 -2.11 28.23 -19.84
N MET A 278 -1.21 28.10 -20.83
CA MET A 278 -1.48 28.59 -22.19
C MET A 278 -2.49 27.70 -22.92
N GLU A 279 -2.42 26.39 -22.77
CA GLU A 279 -3.42 25.46 -23.31
C GLU A 279 -4.82 25.73 -22.73
N SER A 280 -4.89 25.98 -21.43
CA SER A 280 -6.15 26.33 -20.78
C SER A 280 -6.70 27.66 -21.32
N THR A 281 -5.82 28.61 -21.59
CA THR A 281 -6.18 29.92 -22.19
C THR A 281 -6.67 29.74 -23.64
N ILE A 282 -5.99 28.90 -24.42
CA ILE A 282 -6.41 28.56 -25.79
C ILE A 282 -7.79 27.90 -25.76
N LYS A 283 -7.97 26.90 -24.88
CA LYS A 283 -9.24 26.20 -24.72
C LYS A 283 -10.37 27.16 -24.32
N PHE A 284 -10.09 28.07 -23.39
CA PHE A 284 -11.05 29.10 -22.99
C PHE A 284 -11.47 29.99 -24.16
N LEU A 285 -10.49 30.48 -24.93
CA LEU A 285 -10.73 31.37 -26.08
C LEU A 285 -11.45 30.64 -27.23
N THR A 286 -11.19 29.32 -27.38
CA THR A 286 -11.85 28.50 -28.42
C THR A 286 -13.29 28.16 -28.05
N SER A 287 -13.59 28.00 -26.73
CA SER A 287 -14.88 27.53 -26.26
C SER A 287 -15.89 28.62 -25.93
N ASN A 288 -15.46 29.89 -25.91
CA ASN A 288 -16.31 31.01 -25.48
C ASN A 288 -16.26 32.18 -26.49
N ASP A 289 -17.41 32.56 -26.98
CA ASP A 289 -17.58 33.73 -27.82
C ASP A 289 -17.86 35.00 -26.99
N VAL A 290 -18.26 34.80 -25.76
CA VAL A 290 -18.49 35.83 -24.75
C VAL A 290 -17.74 35.47 -23.48
N CYS A 291 -17.03 36.39 -22.90
CA CYS A 291 -16.30 36.15 -21.65
C CYS A 291 -17.29 35.87 -20.50
N PRO A 292 -17.26 34.71 -19.88
CA PRO A 292 -18.21 34.36 -18.81
C PRO A 292 -18.02 35.18 -17.52
N THR A 293 -16.91 35.93 -17.43
CA THR A 293 -16.58 36.73 -16.23
C THR A 293 -17.03 38.20 -16.36
N CYS A 294 -16.92 38.78 -17.57
CA CYS A 294 -17.27 40.21 -17.79
C CYS A 294 -18.33 40.40 -18.85
N ASN A 295 -18.88 39.38 -19.45
CA ASN A 295 -19.92 39.39 -20.49
C ASN A 295 -19.56 40.20 -21.76
N GLN A 296 -18.28 40.47 -22.01
CA GLN A 296 -17.82 41.12 -23.24
C GLN A 296 -17.65 40.08 -24.35
N GLU A 297 -18.03 40.43 -25.57
CA GLU A 297 -17.74 39.62 -26.76
C GLU A 297 -16.23 39.52 -26.98
N ILE A 298 -15.79 38.30 -27.22
CA ILE A 298 -14.40 38.01 -27.56
C ILE A 298 -14.32 37.96 -29.08
N THR A 299 -13.78 39.01 -29.67
CA THR A 299 -13.70 39.10 -31.15
C THR A 299 -12.82 37.98 -31.72
N GLU A 300 -13.18 37.53 -32.92
CA GLU A 300 -12.42 36.50 -33.64
C GLU A 300 -10.95 36.89 -33.85
N ASP A 301 -10.68 38.16 -34.15
CA ASP A 301 -9.32 38.65 -34.30
C ASP A 301 -8.51 38.54 -33.00
N PHE A 302 -9.11 38.90 -31.89
CA PHE A 302 -8.48 38.76 -30.57
C PHE A 302 -8.22 37.29 -30.20
N LYS A 303 -9.17 36.41 -30.52
CA LYS A 303 -8.99 34.94 -30.31
C LYS A 303 -7.81 34.45 -31.15
N ASN A 304 -7.85 34.71 -32.46
CA ASN A 304 -6.86 34.22 -33.40
C ASN A 304 -5.45 34.73 -33.10
N GLU A 305 -5.31 36.00 -32.73
CA GLU A 305 -4.02 36.57 -32.36
C GLU A 305 -3.47 35.95 -31.08
N ASN A 306 -4.29 35.84 -30.04
CA ASN A 306 -3.85 35.25 -28.76
C ASN A 306 -3.59 33.74 -28.85
N ILE A 307 -4.38 33.02 -29.61
CA ILE A 307 -4.15 31.58 -29.87
C ILE A 307 -2.84 31.41 -30.64
N LYS A 308 -2.59 32.25 -31.66
CA LYS A 308 -1.36 32.22 -32.45
C LYS A 308 -0.11 32.52 -31.62
N VAL A 309 -0.22 33.53 -30.75
CA VAL A 309 0.87 33.90 -29.81
C VAL A 309 1.10 32.77 -28.79
N SER A 310 0.04 32.23 -28.24
CA SER A 310 0.13 31.15 -27.27
C SER A 310 0.70 29.87 -27.89
N ASN A 311 0.24 29.48 -29.07
CA ASN A 311 0.78 28.32 -29.81
C ASN A 311 2.27 28.49 -30.15
N LYS A 312 2.69 29.71 -30.55
CA LYS A 312 4.10 30.01 -30.80
C LYS A 312 4.95 29.94 -29.53
N LYS A 313 4.38 30.25 -28.37
CA LYS A 313 5.07 30.13 -27.08
C LYS A 313 5.10 28.68 -26.62
N ILE A 314 4.00 27.97 -26.80
CA ILE A 314 3.93 26.51 -26.49
C ILE A 314 4.99 25.79 -27.28
N SER A 315 5.03 25.95 -28.62
CA SER A 315 6.02 25.22 -29.44
C SER A 315 7.48 25.56 -29.08
N LYS A 316 7.75 26.79 -28.63
CA LYS A 316 9.09 27.12 -28.10
C LYS A 316 9.40 26.42 -26.77
N LEU A 317 8.42 26.33 -25.89
CA LEU A 317 8.57 25.66 -24.60
C LEU A 317 8.64 24.13 -24.78
N GLU A 318 7.88 23.58 -25.72
CA GLU A 318 7.95 22.16 -26.09
C GLU A 318 9.32 21.81 -26.66
N PHE A 319 9.86 22.66 -27.55
CA PHE A 319 11.22 22.48 -28.04
C PHE A 319 12.24 22.55 -26.91
N ALA A 320 12.08 23.49 -25.97
CA ALA A 320 12.95 23.58 -24.81
C ALA A 320 12.80 22.37 -23.86
N LEU A 321 11.60 21.81 -23.75
CA LEU A 321 11.37 20.58 -22.98
C LEU A 321 12.06 19.37 -23.60
N THR A 322 12.01 19.24 -24.93
CA THR A 322 12.75 18.14 -25.62
C THR A 322 14.26 18.27 -25.43
N ASP A 323 14.79 19.50 -25.40
CA ASP A 323 16.21 19.73 -25.11
C ASP A 323 16.55 19.40 -23.64
N ILE A 324 15.66 19.75 -22.71
CA ILE A 324 15.79 19.36 -21.30
C ILE A 324 15.75 17.85 -21.15
N GLU A 325 14.79 17.17 -21.76
CA GLU A 325 14.63 15.71 -21.68
C GLU A 325 15.85 14.97 -22.25
N THR A 326 16.40 15.48 -23.36
CA THR A 326 17.62 14.90 -23.95
C THR A 326 18.85 15.10 -23.04
N LYS A 327 18.98 16.30 -22.44
CA LYS A 327 20.07 16.59 -21.49
C LYS A 327 19.91 15.80 -20.20
N GLU A 328 18.69 15.74 -19.68
CA GLU A 328 18.38 14.96 -18.48
C GLU A 328 18.69 13.48 -18.68
N LYS A 329 18.36 12.92 -19.84
CA LYS A 329 18.68 11.55 -20.20
C LYS A 329 20.18 11.31 -20.20
N THR A 330 20.96 12.20 -20.86
CA THR A 330 22.41 12.06 -20.90
C THR A 330 23.06 12.19 -19.53
N LEU A 331 22.56 13.11 -18.69
CA LEU A 331 23.05 13.29 -17.33
C LEU A 331 22.64 12.11 -16.42
N SER A 332 21.44 11.59 -16.61
CA SER A 332 20.96 10.38 -15.91
C SER A 332 21.79 9.15 -16.29
N ASP A 333 22.13 9.00 -17.56
CA ASP A 333 23.03 7.94 -18.03
C ASP A 333 24.42 8.06 -17.40
N ASN A 334 24.95 9.29 -17.31
CA ASN A 334 26.22 9.56 -16.65
C ASN A 334 26.17 9.27 -15.16
N LEU A 335 25.09 9.67 -14.49
CA LEU A 335 24.85 9.36 -13.08
C LEU A 335 24.77 7.85 -12.83
N SER A 336 24.07 7.15 -13.72
CA SER A 336 23.95 5.69 -13.67
C SER A 336 25.32 5.01 -13.82
N LYS A 337 26.13 5.46 -14.78
CA LYS A 337 27.51 4.98 -14.97
C LYS A 337 28.36 5.25 -13.74
N ARG A 338 28.35 6.49 -13.22
CA ARG A 338 29.05 6.86 -11.99
C ARG A 338 28.64 5.98 -10.80
N ASN A 339 27.35 5.81 -10.60
CA ASN A 339 26.82 4.96 -9.54
C ASN A 339 27.22 3.49 -9.70
N SER A 340 27.34 3.02 -10.95
CA SER A 340 27.82 1.66 -11.22
C SER A 340 29.29 1.50 -10.81
N PHE A 341 30.13 2.50 -11.10
CA PHE A 341 31.53 2.50 -10.65
C PHE A 341 31.62 2.59 -9.13
N GLN A 342 30.84 3.47 -8.50
CA GLN A 342 30.80 3.58 -7.06
C GLN A 342 30.43 2.26 -6.36
N LYS A 343 29.44 1.55 -6.91
CA LYS A 343 29.06 0.21 -6.41
C LYS A 343 30.19 -0.80 -6.54
N LYS A 344 30.91 -0.78 -7.69
CA LYS A 344 32.06 -1.66 -7.90
C LYS A 344 33.21 -1.34 -6.94
N ILE A 345 33.49 -0.05 -6.73
CA ILE A 345 34.50 0.41 -5.77
C ILE A 345 34.16 -0.07 -4.37
N SER A 346 32.92 0.14 -3.92
CA SER A 346 32.45 -0.32 -2.59
C SER A 346 32.53 -1.84 -2.48
N HIS A 347 32.20 -2.56 -3.56
CA HIS A 347 32.34 -4.01 -3.59
C HIS A 347 33.79 -4.45 -3.42
N ASN A 348 34.73 -3.85 -4.19
CA ASN A 348 36.15 -4.15 -4.10
C ASN A 348 36.73 -3.73 -2.76
N GLN A 349 36.27 -2.61 -2.18
CA GLN A 349 36.66 -2.18 -0.82
C GLN A 349 36.29 -3.22 0.24
N ASN A 350 35.08 -3.80 0.13
CA ASN A 350 34.67 -4.89 1.00
C ASN A 350 35.53 -6.16 0.80
N LYS A 351 35.93 -6.44 -0.44
CA LYS A 351 36.86 -7.54 -0.75
C LYS A 351 38.23 -7.33 -0.09
N ILE A 352 38.78 -6.13 -0.21
CA ILE A 352 40.04 -5.73 0.45
C ILE A 352 39.95 -5.96 1.97
N ASN A 353 38.89 -5.47 2.59
CA ASN A 353 38.70 -5.62 4.04
C ASN A 353 38.66 -7.10 4.46
N ASN A 354 38.01 -7.94 3.64
CA ASN A 354 37.96 -9.39 3.88
C ASN A 354 39.35 -10.05 3.72
N CYS A 355 40.11 -9.68 2.69
CA CYS A 355 41.46 -10.19 2.49
C CYS A 355 42.36 -9.80 3.66
N LEU A 356 42.35 -8.53 4.08
CA LEU A 356 43.16 -8.03 5.20
C LEU A 356 42.85 -8.78 6.51
N SER A 357 41.58 -9.01 6.80
CA SER A 357 41.19 -9.75 8.01
C SER A 357 41.66 -11.20 7.95
N THR A 358 41.58 -11.82 6.78
CA THR A 358 42.02 -13.21 6.55
C THR A 358 43.54 -13.34 6.70
N ILE A 359 44.32 -12.44 6.07
CA ILE A 359 45.78 -12.41 6.16
C ILE A 359 46.21 -12.24 7.63
N LYS A 360 45.65 -11.25 8.33
CA LYS A 360 45.97 -10.99 9.72
C LYS A 360 45.70 -12.18 10.64
N TRP A 361 44.57 -12.83 10.43
CA TRP A 361 44.23 -14.04 11.19
C TRP A 361 45.25 -15.16 10.93
N LYS A 362 45.64 -15.41 9.65
CA LYS A 362 46.60 -16.44 9.28
C LYS A 362 48.00 -16.17 9.81
N GLN A 363 48.48 -14.92 9.73
CA GLN A 363 49.76 -14.51 10.26
C GLN A 363 49.88 -14.78 11.77
N ASN A 364 48.82 -14.46 12.51
CA ASN A 364 48.77 -14.76 13.94
C ASN A 364 48.86 -16.28 14.20
N LYS A 365 48.20 -17.07 13.34
CA LYS A 365 48.17 -18.54 13.46
C LYS A 365 49.52 -19.18 13.16
N VAL A 366 50.22 -18.69 12.11
CA VAL A 366 51.58 -19.11 11.78
C VAL A 366 52.52 -18.88 12.98
N LYS A 367 52.47 -17.67 13.58
CA LYS A 367 53.29 -17.31 14.73
C LYS A 367 53.03 -18.18 15.97
N GLU A 368 51.76 -18.46 16.27
CA GLU A 368 51.41 -19.38 17.36
C GLU A 368 51.96 -20.79 17.11
N THR A 369 51.92 -21.28 15.87
CA THR A 369 52.40 -22.62 15.52
C THR A 369 53.93 -22.74 15.57
N GLU A 370 54.65 -21.70 15.13
CA GLU A 370 56.13 -21.63 15.26
C GLU A 370 56.60 -21.68 16.72
N ASP A 371 55.92 -20.98 17.62
CA ASP A 371 56.27 -20.97 19.04
C ASP A 371 55.98 -22.36 19.69
N GLN A 372 54.98 -23.07 19.21
CA GLN A 372 54.66 -24.43 19.65
C GLN A 372 55.65 -25.46 19.11
N ILE A 373 56.14 -25.36 17.86
CA ILE A 373 57.17 -26.22 17.28
C ILE A 373 58.44 -26.21 18.12
N LYS A 374 58.82 -25.08 18.63
CA LYS A 374 59.97 -24.91 19.51
C LYS A 374 59.85 -25.66 20.83
N SER A 375 58.61 -25.93 21.29
CA SER A 375 58.36 -26.55 22.59
C SER A 375 58.11 -28.08 22.54
N LEU A 376 57.96 -28.68 21.35
CA LEU A 376 57.46 -30.05 21.19
C LEU A 376 58.34 -30.95 20.31
N LYS A 377 59.33 -31.55 20.86
CA LYS A 377 60.10 -32.61 20.18
C LYS A 377 59.94 -33.95 20.87
N SER A 378 58.76 -34.63 20.83
CA SER A 378 58.62 -36.08 21.09
C SER A 378 57.17 -36.64 21.07
N ASN A 379 56.89 -37.78 20.35
CA ASN A 379 55.86 -38.84 20.39
C ASN A 379 54.64 -38.88 19.42
N THR A 380 54.39 -40.08 18.73
CA THR A 380 53.66 -40.21 17.47
C THR A 380 52.39 -41.06 17.35
N ASP A 381 52.19 -42.22 17.93
CA ASP A 381 51.17 -43.19 17.42
C ASP A 381 49.69 -42.98 17.85
N SER A 382 49.42 -42.34 18.94
CA SER A 382 48.04 -42.01 19.38
C SER A 382 47.45 -40.78 18.67
N VAL A 383 48.33 -39.97 18.12
CA VAL A 383 48.02 -38.67 17.48
C VAL A 383 47.31 -38.82 16.15
N ASP A 384 47.60 -39.87 15.37
CA ASP A 384 47.04 -40.03 14.04
C ASP A 384 45.54 -40.35 14.06
N ARG A 385 45.07 -41.10 15.05
CA ARG A 385 43.63 -41.36 15.25
C ARG A 385 42.87 -40.10 15.65
N GLU A 386 43.46 -39.31 16.51
CA GLU A 386 42.80 -38.07 16.97
C GLU A 386 42.83 -36.99 15.90
N ARG A 387 43.82 -37.04 15.01
CA ARG A 387 43.87 -36.20 13.81
C ARG A 387 42.75 -36.50 12.82
N GLU A 388 42.45 -37.76 12.58
CA GLU A 388 41.36 -38.12 11.67
C GLU A 388 40.02 -37.65 12.22
N LYS A 389 39.82 -37.72 13.53
CA LYS A 389 38.67 -37.12 14.20
C LYS A 389 38.62 -35.62 14.02
N MET A 390 39.75 -34.92 14.15
CA MET A 390 39.83 -33.47 13.92
C MET A 390 39.55 -33.11 12.46
N ARG A 391 40.06 -33.88 11.48
CA ARG A 391 39.75 -33.69 10.05
C ARG A 391 38.27 -33.80 9.77
N THR A 392 37.60 -34.81 10.30
CA THR A 392 36.16 -34.97 10.14
C THR A 392 35.37 -33.82 10.74
N LEU A 393 35.79 -33.27 11.89
CA LEU A 393 35.18 -32.10 12.52
C LEU A 393 35.38 -30.84 11.66
N ILE A 394 36.57 -30.67 11.09
CA ILE A 394 36.89 -29.55 10.20
C ILE A 394 36.09 -29.65 8.89
N GLU A 395 35.93 -30.82 8.30
CA GLU A 395 35.09 -31.03 7.11
C GLU A 395 33.61 -30.76 7.41
N GLN A 396 33.11 -31.17 8.56
CA GLN A 396 31.79 -30.82 9.03
C GLN A 396 31.65 -29.30 9.21
N GLY A 397 32.66 -28.65 9.80
CA GLY A 397 32.70 -27.18 9.92
C GLY A 397 32.66 -26.47 8.57
N LYS A 398 33.46 -26.91 7.60
CA LYS A 398 33.46 -26.38 6.23
C LYS A 398 32.09 -26.57 5.56
N SER A 399 31.48 -27.74 5.74
CA SER A 399 30.12 -28.00 5.23
C SER A 399 29.10 -27.02 5.83
N GLN A 400 29.15 -26.79 7.14
CA GLN A 400 28.29 -25.83 7.81
C GLN A 400 28.56 -24.38 7.35
N GLU A 401 29.82 -24.00 7.13
CA GLU A 401 30.15 -22.67 6.58
C GLU A 401 29.61 -22.46 5.15
N ILE A 402 29.64 -23.51 4.31
CA ILE A 402 29.02 -23.47 2.98
C ILE A 402 27.51 -23.25 3.10
N GLN A 403 26.85 -23.99 3.99
CA GLN A 403 25.42 -23.81 4.25
C GLN A 403 25.12 -22.40 4.80
N ARG A 404 25.93 -21.92 5.73
CA ARG A 404 25.82 -20.58 6.28
C ARG A 404 25.90 -19.50 5.21
N ARG A 405 26.84 -19.65 4.26
CA ARG A 405 26.95 -18.73 3.11
C ARG A 405 25.72 -18.75 2.21
N GLN A 406 25.13 -19.95 1.97
CA GLN A 406 23.91 -20.05 1.17
C GLN A 406 22.71 -19.38 1.86
N VAL A 407 22.53 -19.67 3.16
CA VAL A 407 21.46 -19.06 3.96
C VAL A 407 21.69 -17.54 4.13
N GLY A 408 22.96 -17.11 4.24
CA GLY A 408 23.36 -15.71 4.29
C GLY A 408 23.05 -14.96 3.00
N LYS A 409 23.29 -15.55 1.82
CA LYS A 409 22.85 -14.98 0.54
C LYS A 409 21.34 -14.77 0.51
N ARG A 410 20.59 -15.79 0.93
CA ARG A 410 19.14 -15.70 1.03
C ARG A 410 18.69 -14.60 2.00
N SER A 411 19.43 -14.38 3.10
CA SER A 411 19.16 -13.26 4.02
C SER A 411 19.28 -11.91 3.33
N THR A 412 20.29 -11.74 2.48
CA THR A 412 20.49 -10.51 1.70
C THR A 412 19.36 -10.31 0.68
N GLU A 413 18.98 -11.36 -0.04
CA GLU A 413 17.86 -11.32 -0.98
C GLU A 413 16.56 -10.97 -0.29
N LEU A 414 16.24 -11.62 0.85
CA LEU A 414 15.05 -11.32 1.64
C LEU A 414 15.06 -9.89 2.17
N LYS A 415 16.22 -9.35 2.53
CA LYS A 415 16.37 -7.94 2.94
C LYS A 415 16.04 -6.99 1.80
N ILE A 416 16.59 -7.22 0.61
CA ILE A 416 16.29 -6.42 -0.59
C ILE A 416 14.80 -6.46 -0.90
N ILE A 417 14.19 -7.65 -0.90
CA ILE A 417 12.75 -7.79 -1.13
C ILE A 417 11.96 -7.06 -0.04
N SER A 418 12.41 -7.12 1.22
CA SER A 418 11.78 -6.39 2.33
C SER A 418 11.81 -4.88 2.11
N ASP A 419 12.94 -4.35 1.65
CA ASP A 419 13.07 -2.91 1.35
C ASP A 419 12.17 -2.48 0.19
N ILE A 420 12.01 -3.33 -0.82
CA ILE A 420 11.09 -3.12 -1.94
C ILE A 420 9.62 -3.14 -1.48
N LEU A 421 9.26 -4.06 -0.58
CA LEU A 421 7.87 -4.22 -0.12
C LEU A 421 7.48 -3.29 1.04
N LYS A 422 8.40 -2.51 1.59
CA LYS A 422 8.08 -1.47 2.57
C LYS A 422 7.14 -0.42 1.98
N ASP A 423 6.47 0.31 2.85
CA ASP A 423 5.54 1.37 2.43
C ASP A 423 6.21 2.46 1.60
N SER A 424 7.49 2.73 1.81
CA SER A 424 8.32 3.64 1.01
C SER A 424 8.83 3.04 -0.32
N GLY A 425 8.64 1.75 -0.55
CA GLY A 425 9.10 1.04 -1.74
C GLY A 425 8.11 1.09 -2.92
N VAL A 426 7.82 -0.09 -3.48
CA VAL A 426 6.93 -0.24 -4.67
C VAL A 426 5.57 0.39 -4.46
N LYS A 427 4.97 0.25 -3.27
CA LYS A 427 3.66 0.83 -2.96
C LYS A 427 3.66 2.35 -3.12
N SER A 428 4.65 3.02 -2.54
CA SER A 428 4.80 4.48 -2.67
C SER A 428 5.03 4.90 -4.12
N THR A 429 5.82 4.14 -4.88
CA THR A 429 6.07 4.41 -6.30
C THR A 429 4.77 4.32 -7.12
N ILE A 430 3.93 3.31 -6.85
CA ILE A 430 2.64 3.18 -7.52
C ILE A 430 1.72 4.32 -7.11
N ILE A 431 1.61 4.62 -5.82
CA ILE A 431 0.78 5.71 -5.31
C ILE A 431 1.17 7.04 -5.97
N ARG A 432 2.45 7.39 -5.98
CA ARG A 432 2.96 8.62 -6.63
C ARG A 432 2.57 8.73 -8.11
N LYS A 433 2.50 7.60 -8.81
CA LYS A 433 2.07 7.58 -10.20
C LYS A 433 0.58 7.93 -10.37
N TYR A 434 -0.27 7.57 -9.40
CA TYR A 434 -1.71 7.83 -9.44
C TYR A 434 -2.11 9.12 -8.75
N LEU A 435 -1.28 9.70 -7.89
CA LEU A 435 -1.58 10.96 -7.20
C LEU A 435 -1.99 12.11 -8.15
N PRO A 436 -1.30 12.35 -9.28
CA PRO A 436 -1.74 13.40 -10.23
C PRO A 436 -3.14 13.15 -10.77
N VAL A 437 -3.47 11.88 -11.07
CA VAL A 437 -4.80 11.50 -11.55
C VAL A 437 -5.85 11.73 -10.46
N MET A 438 -5.55 11.32 -9.22
CA MET A 438 -6.43 11.53 -8.07
C MET A 438 -6.67 13.02 -7.83
N ASN A 439 -5.61 13.82 -7.77
CA ASN A 439 -5.69 15.26 -7.56
C ASN A 439 -6.49 15.95 -8.66
N ASN A 440 -6.30 15.54 -9.92
CA ASN A 440 -7.07 16.07 -11.03
C ASN A 440 -8.57 15.70 -10.91
N LEU A 441 -8.89 14.47 -10.54
CA LEU A 441 -10.27 14.02 -10.36
C LEU A 441 -10.94 14.73 -9.16
N ILE A 442 -10.23 14.87 -8.04
CA ILE A 442 -10.74 15.61 -6.88
C ILE A 442 -11.10 17.05 -7.30
N ASN A 443 -10.19 17.74 -7.95
CA ASN A 443 -10.41 19.11 -8.37
C ASN A 443 -11.52 19.23 -9.44
N LYS A 444 -11.64 18.25 -10.33
CA LYS A 444 -12.75 18.16 -11.28
C LYS A 444 -14.08 18.06 -10.54
N HIS A 445 -14.20 17.12 -9.59
CA HIS A 445 -15.43 16.93 -8.83
C HIS A 445 -15.73 18.13 -7.91
N LEU A 446 -14.70 18.79 -7.36
CA LEU A 446 -14.91 20.03 -6.60
C LEU A 446 -15.48 21.15 -7.48
N GLN A 447 -15.01 21.27 -8.72
CA GLN A 447 -15.59 22.22 -9.69
C GLN A 447 -17.03 21.87 -10.06
N GLU A 448 -17.33 20.60 -10.27
CA GLU A 448 -18.69 20.11 -10.53
C GLU A 448 -19.63 20.39 -9.35
N LEU A 449 -19.09 20.37 -8.12
CA LEU A 449 -19.79 20.73 -6.88
C LEU A 449 -19.80 22.26 -6.62
N GLU A 450 -19.41 23.08 -7.58
CA GLU A 450 -19.30 24.53 -7.48
C GLU A 450 -18.41 25.01 -6.32
N PHE A 451 -17.40 24.19 -5.97
CA PHE A 451 -16.43 24.50 -4.93
C PHE A 451 -15.05 24.72 -5.54
N TYR A 452 -14.71 25.98 -5.77
CA TYR A 452 -13.56 26.40 -6.55
C TYR A 452 -12.30 26.58 -5.70
N VAL A 453 -11.77 25.48 -5.23
CA VAL A 453 -10.47 25.41 -4.53
C VAL A 453 -9.50 24.52 -5.30
N ASN A 454 -8.22 24.63 -5.02
CA ASN A 454 -7.20 23.71 -5.51
C ASN A 454 -6.83 22.77 -4.37
N PHE A 455 -7.30 21.55 -4.45
CA PHE A 455 -7.03 20.48 -3.50
C PHE A 455 -5.88 19.63 -4.00
N ASN A 456 -4.89 19.38 -3.16
CA ASN A 456 -3.75 18.55 -3.48
C ASN A 456 -3.44 17.60 -2.32
N LEU A 457 -3.33 16.32 -2.61
CA LEU A 457 -2.80 15.29 -1.72
C LEU A 457 -1.34 15.02 -2.06
N ASP A 458 -0.50 14.94 -1.04
CA ASP A 458 0.85 14.45 -1.16
C ASP A 458 0.94 12.90 -1.08
N ASP A 459 2.14 12.33 -1.19
CA ASP A 459 2.38 10.88 -1.12
C ASP A 459 2.24 10.29 0.30
N THR A 460 2.09 11.13 1.30
CA THR A 460 1.74 10.78 2.69
C THR A 460 0.26 10.97 2.97
N PHE A 461 -0.51 11.40 1.95
CA PHE A 461 -1.94 11.70 2.02
C PHE A 461 -2.30 12.87 2.95
N ASN A 462 -1.39 13.81 3.12
CA ASN A 462 -1.73 15.09 3.72
C ASN A 462 -2.29 16.01 2.64
N GLU A 463 -3.30 16.78 3.03
CA GLU A 463 -3.94 17.73 2.12
C GLU A 463 -3.28 19.10 2.18
N THR A 464 -3.26 19.75 1.04
CA THR A 464 -3.04 21.19 0.91
C THR A 464 -4.16 21.76 0.06
N ILE A 465 -4.96 22.65 0.62
CA ILE A 465 -6.10 23.25 -0.06
C ILE A 465 -5.83 24.73 -0.23
N LYS A 466 -5.84 25.21 -1.48
CA LYS A 466 -5.58 26.62 -1.80
C LYS A 466 -6.82 27.26 -2.38
N SER A 467 -7.16 28.44 -1.87
CA SER A 467 -8.21 29.28 -2.45
C SER A 467 -7.71 30.01 -3.70
N ARG A 468 -8.62 30.71 -4.40
CA ARG A 468 -8.27 31.59 -5.53
C ARG A 468 -7.29 32.70 -5.16
N TYR A 469 -7.24 33.10 -3.89
CA TYR A 469 -6.38 34.17 -3.36
C TYR A 469 -5.07 33.65 -2.77
N ARG A 470 -4.73 32.36 -2.98
CA ARG A 470 -3.51 31.67 -2.54
C ARG A 470 -3.40 31.39 -1.04
N ASP A 471 -4.44 31.62 -0.27
CA ASP A 471 -4.46 31.21 1.14
C ASP A 471 -4.47 29.67 1.22
N GLU A 472 -3.67 29.13 2.12
CA GLU A 472 -3.61 27.70 2.38
C GLU A 472 -4.50 27.36 3.57
N PHE A 473 -5.37 26.39 3.38
CA PHE A 473 -6.30 25.91 4.39
C PHE A 473 -6.07 24.41 4.63
N SER A 474 -6.37 23.96 5.85
CA SER A 474 -6.55 22.56 6.14
C SER A 474 -8.02 22.19 6.02
N TYR A 475 -8.32 20.90 5.84
CA TYR A 475 -9.71 20.39 5.83
C TYR A 475 -10.51 20.84 7.07
N ALA A 476 -9.84 20.91 8.23
CA ALA A 476 -10.49 21.32 9.49
C ALA A 476 -11.03 22.75 9.48
N SER A 477 -10.47 23.64 8.65
CA SER A 477 -10.81 25.07 8.59
C SER A 477 -12.10 25.36 7.84
N PHE A 478 -12.66 24.40 7.12
CA PHE A 478 -13.87 24.57 6.33
C PHE A 478 -15.15 24.38 7.14
N SER A 479 -16.22 25.04 6.70
CA SER A 479 -17.57 24.83 7.22
C SER A 479 -18.05 23.39 6.93
N GLU A 480 -19.06 22.92 7.64
CA GLU A 480 -19.58 21.55 7.43
C GLU A 480 -20.12 21.32 6.02
N GLY A 481 -20.73 22.35 5.38
CA GLY A 481 -21.18 22.27 4.00
C GLY A 481 -20.02 22.17 2.98
N GLU A 482 -18.94 22.89 3.21
CA GLU A 482 -17.72 22.81 2.38
C GLU A 482 -16.98 21.48 2.60
N LYS A 483 -16.85 21.02 3.83
CA LYS A 483 -16.30 19.69 4.16
C LYS A 483 -17.07 18.59 3.43
N MET A 484 -18.40 18.68 3.41
CA MET A 484 -19.22 17.71 2.70
C MET A 484 -18.96 17.69 1.21
N ARG A 485 -18.72 18.86 0.56
CA ARG A 485 -18.35 18.92 -0.86
C ARG A 485 -16.99 18.28 -1.10
N ILE A 486 -16.01 18.49 -0.20
CA ILE A 486 -14.71 17.82 -0.25
C ILE A 486 -14.89 16.31 -0.09
N ASP A 487 -15.65 15.85 0.89
CA ASP A 487 -15.87 14.43 1.15
C ASP A 487 -16.58 13.73 -0.02
N LEU A 488 -17.51 14.41 -0.67
CA LEU A 488 -18.15 13.93 -1.90
C LEU A 488 -17.16 13.85 -3.06
N ALA A 489 -16.36 14.89 -3.27
CA ALA A 489 -15.34 14.89 -4.32
C ALA A 489 -14.34 13.73 -4.12
N LEU A 490 -13.93 13.49 -2.88
CA LEU A 490 -13.08 12.36 -2.51
C LEU A 490 -13.78 11.03 -2.77
N LEU A 491 -15.01 10.85 -2.32
CA LEU A 491 -15.79 9.63 -2.53
C LEU A 491 -15.95 9.31 -4.02
N PHE A 492 -16.32 10.28 -4.85
CA PHE A 492 -16.43 10.09 -6.29
C PHE A 492 -15.07 9.77 -6.92
N THR A 493 -14.01 10.45 -6.48
CA THR A 493 -12.65 10.18 -6.94
C THR A 493 -12.24 8.75 -6.63
N TRP A 494 -12.49 8.26 -5.42
CA TRP A 494 -12.13 6.88 -5.05
C TRP A 494 -12.92 5.86 -5.88
N ARG A 495 -14.18 6.12 -6.16
CA ARG A 495 -15.02 5.28 -7.03
C ARG A 495 -14.49 5.29 -8.48
N GLU A 496 -14.14 6.44 -9.01
CA GLU A 496 -13.64 6.57 -10.39
C GLU A 496 -12.25 5.91 -10.53
N VAL A 497 -11.35 6.12 -9.58
CA VAL A 497 -10.05 5.45 -9.56
C VAL A 497 -10.20 3.94 -9.42
N ALA A 498 -11.09 3.46 -8.56
CA ALA A 498 -11.39 2.04 -8.43
C ALA A 498 -11.94 1.44 -9.73
N LYS A 499 -12.79 2.17 -10.45
CA LYS A 499 -13.31 1.78 -11.77
C LYS A 499 -12.19 1.72 -12.83
N LEU A 500 -11.32 2.72 -12.88
CA LEU A 500 -10.15 2.77 -13.77
C LEU A 500 -9.19 1.59 -13.55
N LYS A 501 -9.05 1.16 -12.32
CA LYS A 501 -8.18 0.04 -11.94
C LYS A 501 -8.84 -1.33 -12.07
N ASN A 502 -10.12 -1.39 -12.43
CA ASN A 502 -10.93 -2.61 -12.32
C ASN A 502 -10.83 -3.27 -10.94
N SER A 503 -10.56 -2.44 -9.93
CA SER A 503 -10.45 -2.87 -8.55
C SER A 503 -11.84 -2.99 -7.92
N VAL A 504 -12.00 -2.60 -6.70
CA VAL A 504 -13.24 -2.77 -5.96
C VAL A 504 -14.26 -1.68 -6.31
N ASN A 505 -15.15 -1.97 -7.24
CA ASN A 505 -16.27 -1.12 -7.58
C ASN A 505 -17.59 -1.77 -7.17
N THR A 506 -18.54 -0.99 -6.67
CA THR A 506 -19.87 -1.43 -6.24
C THR A 506 -20.95 -0.68 -7.00
N ASN A 507 -22.10 -1.32 -7.18
CA ASN A 507 -23.27 -0.68 -7.80
C ASN A 507 -24.05 0.22 -6.85
N ILE A 508 -23.73 0.30 -5.57
CA ILE A 508 -24.48 1.07 -4.57
C ILE A 508 -23.68 2.26 -4.05
N LEU A 509 -24.40 3.32 -3.74
CA LEU A 509 -23.95 4.50 -3.03
C LEU A 509 -25.03 4.86 -2.01
N ILE A 510 -24.66 5.04 -0.75
CA ILE A 510 -25.59 5.37 0.34
C ILE A 510 -25.19 6.71 0.95
N LEU A 511 -26.12 7.64 0.93
CA LEU A 511 -25.96 8.99 1.45
C LEU A 511 -26.87 9.15 2.66
N ASP A 512 -26.27 9.24 3.85
CA ASP A 512 -26.98 9.20 5.13
C ASP A 512 -27.07 10.60 5.74
N GLU A 513 -28.29 11.14 5.89
CA GLU A 513 -28.62 12.42 6.51
C GLU A 513 -27.86 13.65 5.95
N ILE A 514 -27.31 13.55 4.73
CA ILE A 514 -26.56 14.64 4.10
C ILE A 514 -27.42 15.88 3.87
N PHE A 515 -28.69 15.67 3.55
CA PHE A 515 -29.64 16.75 3.28
C PHE A 515 -30.23 17.41 4.54
N ASP A 516 -30.04 16.77 5.69
CA ASP A 516 -30.78 17.17 6.89
C ASP A 516 -30.09 18.31 7.65
N SER A 517 -28.74 18.39 7.59
CA SER A 517 -27.94 19.30 8.42
C SER A 517 -27.23 20.42 7.65
N SER A 518 -26.88 20.24 6.37
CA SER A 518 -25.86 21.09 5.71
C SER A 518 -26.30 21.76 4.43
N LEU A 519 -27.51 21.48 3.92
CA LEU A 519 -27.99 22.04 2.65
C LEU A 519 -29.33 22.76 2.82
N ASP A 520 -29.43 23.94 2.22
CA ASP A 520 -30.69 24.64 2.00
C ASP A 520 -31.49 24.01 0.83
N VAL A 521 -32.66 24.57 0.52
CA VAL A 521 -33.55 24.05 -0.54
C VAL A 521 -32.87 24.08 -1.91
N ASN A 522 -32.15 25.15 -2.21
CA ASN A 522 -31.46 25.32 -3.49
C ASN A 522 -30.26 24.37 -3.57
N GLY A 523 -29.41 24.34 -2.55
CA GLY A 523 -28.28 23.42 -2.46
C GLY A 523 -28.69 21.94 -2.52
N THR A 524 -29.87 21.58 -1.96
CA THR A 524 -30.44 20.23 -2.09
C THR A 524 -30.80 19.92 -3.55
N THR A 525 -31.35 20.87 -4.28
CA THR A 525 -31.73 20.67 -5.69
C THR A 525 -30.50 20.55 -6.58
N ASP A 526 -29.53 21.42 -6.40
CA ASP A 526 -28.27 21.40 -7.14
C ASP A 526 -27.49 20.12 -6.88
N PHE A 527 -27.43 19.69 -5.65
CA PHE A 527 -26.81 18.42 -5.28
C PHE A 527 -27.46 17.22 -5.93
N ILE A 528 -28.79 17.17 -5.99
CA ILE A 528 -29.51 16.08 -6.69
C ILE A 528 -29.21 16.12 -8.20
N ASN A 529 -29.10 17.29 -8.77
CA ASN A 529 -28.73 17.43 -10.18
C ASN A 529 -27.29 16.94 -10.43
N ILE A 530 -26.36 17.25 -9.55
CA ILE A 530 -24.97 16.75 -9.59
C ILE A 530 -24.96 15.22 -9.47
N LEU A 531 -25.70 14.65 -8.53
CA LEU A 531 -25.84 13.19 -8.43
C LEU A 531 -26.39 12.55 -9.70
N ARG A 532 -27.24 13.24 -10.44
CA ARG A 532 -27.73 12.78 -11.74
C ARG A 532 -26.64 12.72 -12.80
N THR A 533 -25.72 13.67 -12.78
CA THR A 533 -24.65 13.83 -13.78
C THR A 533 -23.48 12.88 -13.52
N VAL A 534 -23.12 12.69 -12.24
CA VAL A 534 -21.93 11.92 -11.83
C VAL A 534 -22.23 10.44 -11.66
N ASN A 535 -23.50 10.07 -11.53
CA ASN A 535 -23.90 8.72 -11.14
C ASN A 535 -24.16 7.78 -12.33
N ASP A 536 -23.17 7.56 -13.18
CA ASP A 536 -23.22 6.62 -14.30
C ASP A 536 -23.38 5.14 -13.83
N GLY A 537 -24.63 4.65 -13.79
CA GLY A 537 -24.94 3.24 -13.58
C GLY A 537 -24.87 2.72 -12.14
N ASN A 538 -24.89 3.59 -11.13
CA ASN A 538 -24.97 3.20 -9.73
C ASN A 538 -26.37 3.41 -9.16
N ASN A 539 -26.74 2.59 -8.17
CA ASN A 539 -27.99 2.75 -7.41
C ASN A 539 -27.71 3.62 -6.17
N VAL A 540 -28.29 4.80 -6.13
CA VAL A 540 -28.13 5.74 -5.02
C VAL A 540 -29.26 5.60 -4.04
N PHE A 541 -28.92 5.35 -2.79
CA PHE A 541 -29.82 5.35 -1.64
C PHE A 541 -29.57 6.60 -0.82
N ILE A 542 -30.61 7.39 -0.62
CA ILE A 542 -30.56 8.59 0.20
C ILE A 542 -31.42 8.38 1.43
N ILE A 543 -30.81 8.49 2.59
CA ILE A 543 -31.51 8.44 3.87
C ILE A 543 -31.68 9.88 4.33
N SER A 544 -32.93 10.30 4.56
CA SER A 544 -33.25 11.68 4.98
C SER A 544 -34.54 11.73 5.78
N HIS A 545 -34.59 12.68 6.70
CA HIS A 545 -35.81 13.02 7.46
C HIS A 545 -36.65 14.07 6.73
N LYS A 546 -36.13 14.74 5.72
CA LYS A 546 -36.82 15.75 4.87
C LYS A 546 -37.57 15.07 3.71
N GLU A 547 -38.33 14.03 4.01
CA GLU A 547 -39.04 13.20 3.00
C GLU A 547 -39.95 14.05 2.10
N ASP A 548 -40.73 14.98 2.70
CA ASP A 548 -41.70 15.81 1.99
C ASP A 548 -41.08 16.66 0.88
N MET A 549 -39.84 17.10 1.07
CA MET A 549 -39.11 17.91 0.08
C MET A 549 -38.45 17.07 -1.02
N LEU A 550 -38.21 15.78 -0.76
CA LEU A 550 -37.42 14.89 -1.60
C LEU A 550 -38.29 13.89 -2.36
N HIS A 551 -39.51 13.61 -1.89
CA HIS A 551 -40.37 12.55 -2.40
C HIS A 551 -40.55 12.57 -3.93
N ASP A 552 -40.73 13.74 -4.52
CA ASP A 552 -40.98 13.90 -5.95
C ASP A 552 -39.73 13.76 -6.85
N LYS A 553 -38.57 13.75 -6.25
CA LYS A 553 -37.28 13.74 -6.95
C LYS A 553 -36.67 12.36 -7.11
N PHE A 554 -37.32 11.31 -6.56
CA PHE A 554 -36.81 9.94 -6.54
C PHE A 554 -37.73 8.94 -7.27
N ASP A 555 -37.13 7.91 -7.84
CA ASP A 555 -37.83 6.88 -8.58
C ASP A 555 -38.54 5.87 -7.67
N ASN A 556 -38.03 5.71 -6.45
CA ASN A 556 -38.55 4.80 -5.44
C ASN A 556 -38.43 5.44 -4.05
N VAL A 557 -39.46 5.31 -3.24
CA VAL A 557 -39.48 5.80 -1.87
C VAL A 557 -39.83 4.66 -0.92
N ILE A 558 -38.96 4.44 0.06
CA ILE A 558 -39.15 3.47 1.15
C ILE A 558 -39.32 4.25 2.45
N GLN A 559 -40.53 4.30 2.94
CA GLN A 559 -40.85 4.98 4.18
C GLN A 559 -40.84 3.99 5.35
N PHE A 560 -40.01 4.25 6.35
CA PHE A 560 -40.05 3.49 7.60
C PHE A 560 -41.00 4.13 8.62
N LYS A 561 -41.87 3.30 9.18
CA LYS A 561 -42.80 3.71 10.27
C LYS A 561 -42.72 2.74 11.42
N LYS A 562 -42.87 3.23 12.64
CA LYS A 562 -43.03 2.39 13.82
C LYS A 562 -44.48 1.90 13.91
N VAL A 563 -44.65 0.58 13.91
CA VAL A 563 -45.95 -0.09 14.13
C VAL A 563 -45.79 -1.05 15.30
N LYS A 564 -46.46 -0.79 16.40
CA LYS A 564 -46.41 -1.61 17.63
C LYS A 564 -44.96 -1.87 18.08
N ASN A 565 -44.16 -0.82 18.25
CA ASN A 565 -42.75 -0.84 18.66
C ASN A 565 -41.75 -1.41 17.64
N PHE A 566 -42.19 -1.88 16.47
CA PHE A 566 -41.30 -2.41 15.45
C PHE A 566 -41.29 -1.51 14.22
N SER A 567 -40.12 -1.35 13.63
CA SER A 567 -39.91 -0.66 12.36
C SER A 567 -40.51 -1.49 11.20
N LYS A 568 -41.30 -0.88 10.33
CA LYS A 568 -41.81 -1.52 9.10
C LYS A 568 -41.56 -0.61 7.91
N PRO A 569 -41.06 -1.16 6.79
CA PRO A 569 -40.96 -0.41 5.54
C PRO A 569 -42.32 -0.41 4.81
N PHE A 570 -42.65 0.74 4.25
CA PHE A 570 -43.74 0.95 3.28
C PHE A 570 -43.09 1.48 2.00
N GLN A 571 -43.28 0.80 0.89
CA GLN A 571 -42.67 1.17 -0.37
C GLN A 571 -43.72 1.79 -1.29
N THR A 572 -43.38 2.95 -1.85
CA THR A 572 -44.12 3.61 -2.91
C THR A 572 -43.23 3.68 -4.13
N VAL A 573 -43.63 3.04 -5.23
CA VAL A 573 -42.95 3.10 -6.53
C VAL A 573 -43.77 4.03 -7.41
N LYS A 574 -43.13 5.01 -8.03
CA LYS A 574 -43.72 5.89 -9.04
C LYS A 574 -43.67 5.28 -10.41
#